data_ec12876ab3ff5ead6f099108c7535664
#
_entry.id   ec12876ab3ff5ead6f099108c7535664
#
_cell.length_a   1.000
_cell.length_b   1.000
_cell.length_c   1.000
_cell.angle_alpha   90.00
_cell.angle_beta   90.00
_cell.angle_gamma   90.00
#
_symmetry.space_group_name_H-M   'P 1'
#
loop_
_entity.id
_entity.type
_entity.pdbx_description
1 polymer ?
#
loop_
_entity_poly.entity_id
_entity_poly.type
_entity_poly.pdbx_seq_one_letter_code
_entity_poly.pdbx_strand_id
1 'polypeptide(L)'
;PRVTAFMKELEIECHKLGIPAKTRHNEVAPNQFELAPIFENCNLANDHNQLVMDLMKRIARKHHFNVLLHEKPYSGVNGSGKHNNWSLCTDTGINLFAPGKNPKGNMLFLTFLVNALMMVYKNQDLLRASIMSASNSYRLGANEAPPAILSCFLGSQLSSTLDEIVRQVGNEKMT
;
A
#
# COMPACT_ATOMS: atom_id res chain seq x y z
N PRO A 1 -16.62 15.51 -17.74
CA PRO A 1 -16.23 16.87 -17.39
C PRO A 1 -16.35 17.20 -15.90
N ARG A 2 -17.48 16.82 -15.21
CA ARG A 2 -17.69 17.15 -13.78
C ARG A 2 -16.69 16.47 -12.87
N VAL A 3 -16.44 15.18 -13.03
CA VAL A 3 -15.44 14.44 -12.24
C VAL A 3 -14.05 15.04 -12.41
N THR A 4 -13.65 15.36 -13.65
CA THR A 4 -12.36 16.00 -13.91
C THR A 4 -12.22 17.35 -13.22
N ALA A 5 -13.30 18.15 -13.21
CA ALA A 5 -13.32 19.44 -12.49
C ALA A 5 -13.17 19.24 -10.99
N PHE A 6 -13.90 18.28 -10.41
CA PHE A 6 -13.75 17.89 -9.01
C PHE A 6 -12.32 17.46 -8.67
N MET A 7 -11.74 16.57 -9.46
CA MET A 7 -10.39 16.07 -9.23
C MET A 7 -9.33 17.17 -9.31
N LYS A 8 -9.50 18.11 -10.24
CA LYS A 8 -8.59 19.26 -10.39
C LYS A 8 -8.69 20.22 -9.19
N GLU A 9 -9.90 20.53 -8.74
CA GLU A 9 -10.08 21.37 -7.55
C GLU A 9 -9.51 20.69 -6.30
N LEU A 10 -9.76 19.40 -6.12
CA LEU A 10 -9.19 18.62 -5.02
C LEU A 10 -7.65 18.68 -5.00
N GLU A 11 -7.01 18.49 -6.14
CA GLU A 11 -5.55 18.55 -6.26
C GLU A 11 -5.01 19.94 -5.86
N ILE A 12 -5.65 21.02 -6.32
CA ILE A 12 -5.28 22.40 -5.97
C ILE A 12 -5.40 22.62 -4.47
N GLU A 13 -6.50 22.20 -3.85
CA GLU A 13 -6.72 22.37 -2.41
C GLU A 13 -5.75 21.50 -1.59
N CYS A 14 -5.41 20.30 -2.04
CA CYS A 14 -4.35 19.48 -1.45
C CYS A 14 -2.99 20.24 -1.46
N HIS A 15 -2.60 20.78 -2.60
CA HIS A 15 -1.33 21.52 -2.72
C HIS A 15 -1.27 22.77 -1.83
N LYS A 16 -2.39 23.48 -1.65
CA LYS A 16 -2.48 24.61 -0.73
C LYS A 16 -2.21 24.23 0.73
N LEU A 17 -2.50 23.01 1.10
CA LEU A 17 -2.25 22.44 2.43
C LEU A 17 -0.90 21.71 2.54
N GLY A 18 -0.08 21.76 1.49
CA GLY A 18 1.21 21.05 1.46
C GLY A 18 1.09 19.55 1.22
N ILE A 19 -0.09 19.04 0.90
CA ILE A 19 -0.30 17.62 0.61
C ILE A 19 0.20 17.33 -0.81
N PRO A 20 1.19 16.42 -1.01
CA PRO A 20 1.84 16.22 -2.30
C PRO A 20 1.03 15.31 -3.23
N ALA A 21 -0.21 15.70 -3.55
CA ALA A 21 -1.07 15.00 -4.49
C ALA A 21 -0.40 15.00 -5.88
N LYS A 22 -0.21 13.80 -6.47
CA LYS A 22 0.52 13.67 -7.72
C LYS A 22 -0.31 13.02 -8.82
N THR A 23 -0.87 11.86 -8.54
CA THR A 23 -1.56 11.05 -9.56
C THR A 23 -3.03 10.92 -9.20
N ARG A 24 -3.86 11.05 -10.21
CA ARG A 24 -5.30 10.78 -10.14
C ARG A 24 -5.72 10.03 -11.39
N HIS A 25 -6.45 8.95 -11.21
CA HIS A 25 -6.91 8.09 -12.30
C HIS A 25 -8.22 7.40 -11.98
N ASN A 26 -8.81 6.82 -13.02
CA ASN A 26 -10.00 6.00 -12.89
C ASN A 26 -9.59 4.57 -12.52
N GLU A 27 -10.36 3.97 -11.66
CA GLU A 27 -10.29 2.55 -11.36
C GLU A 27 -11.21 1.72 -12.26
N VAL A 28 -11.09 0.39 -12.19
CA VAL A 28 -11.92 -0.53 -13.00
C VAL A 28 -13.38 -0.49 -12.56
N ALA A 29 -13.65 -0.30 -11.28
CA ALA A 29 -15.01 -0.19 -10.79
C ALA A 29 -15.71 1.07 -11.30
N PRO A 30 -17.00 1.00 -11.63
CA PRO A 30 -17.77 2.16 -12.05
C PRO A 30 -17.74 3.28 -11.01
N ASN A 31 -17.40 4.50 -11.45
CA ASN A 31 -17.31 5.69 -10.61
C ASN A 31 -16.32 5.58 -9.42
N GLN A 32 -15.34 4.72 -9.52
CA GLN A 32 -14.23 4.65 -8.59
C GLN A 32 -13.02 5.39 -9.16
N PHE A 33 -12.37 6.18 -8.30
CA PHE A 33 -11.23 7.02 -8.66
C PHE A 33 -10.18 6.93 -7.55
N GLU A 34 -8.93 7.07 -7.92
CA GLU A 34 -7.81 7.07 -6.98
C GLU A 34 -7.03 8.38 -7.04
N LEU A 35 -6.65 8.86 -5.87
CA LEU A 35 -5.65 9.89 -5.68
C LEU A 35 -4.43 9.25 -5.01
N ALA A 36 -3.28 9.32 -5.65
CA ALA A 36 -2.02 8.83 -5.11
C ALA A 36 -1.08 9.99 -4.81
N PRO A 37 -0.73 10.24 -3.54
CA PRO A 37 0.28 11.24 -3.17
C PRO A 37 1.70 10.71 -3.39
N ILE A 38 2.69 11.61 -3.39
CA ILE A 38 4.09 11.23 -3.22
C ILE A 38 4.27 10.70 -1.80
N PHE A 39 5.16 9.72 -1.63
CA PHE A 39 5.45 9.16 -0.31
C PHE A 39 6.04 10.20 0.65
N GLU A 40 5.70 10.06 1.91
CA GLU A 40 6.15 10.93 2.99
C GLU A 40 6.46 10.08 4.23
N ASN A 41 6.93 10.73 5.29
CA ASN A 41 6.99 10.10 6.60
C ASN A 41 5.61 9.56 6.99
N CYS A 42 5.56 8.35 7.53
CA CYS A 42 4.32 7.61 7.81
C CYS A 42 3.32 8.42 8.66
N ASN A 43 3.81 9.13 9.68
CA ASN A 43 2.96 9.96 10.53
C ASN A 43 2.31 11.10 9.72
N LEU A 44 3.12 11.84 8.95
CA LEU A 44 2.64 12.94 8.11
C LEU A 44 1.69 12.43 7.01
N ALA A 45 2.03 11.31 6.36
CA ALA A 45 1.18 10.69 5.35
C ALA A 45 -0.20 10.31 5.90
N ASN A 46 -0.26 9.83 7.16
CA ASN A 46 -1.52 9.53 7.81
C ASN A 46 -2.35 10.78 8.09
N ASP A 47 -1.74 11.84 8.58
CA ASP A 47 -2.42 13.12 8.83
C ASP A 47 -2.93 13.74 7.53
N HIS A 48 -2.10 13.75 6.48
CA HIS A 48 -2.50 14.19 5.15
C HIS A 48 -3.66 13.37 4.58
N ASN A 49 -3.67 12.06 4.80
CA ASN A 49 -4.79 11.22 4.36
C ASN A 49 -6.11 11.61 5.04
N GLN A 50 -6.10 11.94 6.33
CA GLN A 50 -7.29 12.42 7.04
C GLN A 50 -7.79 13.75 6.45
N LEU A 51 -6.88 14.68 6.19
CA LEU A 51 -7.20 15.96 5.55
C LEU A 51 -7.77 15.77 4.14
N VAL A 52 -7.17 14.89 3.34
CA VAL A 52 -7.67 14.56 1.98
C VAL A 52 -9.10 14.02 2.04
N MET A 53 -9.40 13.12 2.97
CA MET A 53 -10.76 12.59 3.11
C MET A 53 -11.79 13.67 3.46
N ASP A 54 -11.43 14.65 4.29
CA ASP A 54 -12.28 15.79 4.58
C ASP A 54 -12.44 16.72 3.37
N LEU A 55 -11.34 17.05 2.70
CA LEU A 55 -11.34 17.83 1.47
C LEU A 55 -12.23 17.21 0.39
N MET A 56 -12.13 15.91 0.18
CA MET A 56 -12.96 15.17 -0.78
C MET A 56 -14.44 15.40 -0.51
N LYS A 57 -14.88 15.25 0.74
CA LYS A 57 -16.28 15.45 1.12
C LYS A 57 -16.75 16.89 0.90
N ARG A 58 -15.92 17.88 1.25
CA ARG A 58 -16.26 19.30 1.10
C ARG A 58 -16.35 19.73 -0.36
N ILE A 59 -15.35 19.35 -1.16
CA ILE A 59 -15.28 19.71 -2.59
C ILE A 59 -16.36 18.96 -3.38
N ALA A 60 -16.62 17.69 -3.06
CA ALA A 60 -17.65 16.90 -3.72
C ALA A 60 -19.03 17.58 -3.65
N ARG A 61 -19.38 18.16 -2.50
CA ARG A 61 -20.64 18.90 -2.33
C ARG A 61 -20.77 20.08 -3.31
N LYS A 62 -19.68 20.81 -3.57
CA LYS A 62 -19.64 21.91 -4.55
C LYS A 62 -19.92 21.42 -5.98
N HIS A 63 -19.47 20.20 -6.29
CA HIS A 63 -19.65 19.56 -7.60
C HIS A 63 -20.91 18.69 -7.68
N HIS A 64 -21.77 18.73 -6.64
CA HIS A 64 -22.97 17.89 -6.53
C HIS A 64 -22.66 16.38 -6.60
N PHE A 65 -21.62 15.97 -5.87
CA PHE A 65 -21.26 14.57 -5.65
C PHE A 65 -21.37 14.19 -4.18
N ASN A 66 -21.60 12.90 -3.94
CA ASN A 66 -21.35 12.24 -2.67
C ASN A 66 -20.11 11.37 -2.80
N VAL A 67 -19.21 11.43 -1.82
CA VAL A 67 -18.01 10.59 -1.75
C VAL A 67 -18.28 9.41 -0.82
N LEU A 68 -18.06 8.23 -1.32
CA LEU A 68 -17.97 7.01 -0.53
C LEU A 68 -16.48 6.66 -0.35
N LEU A 69 -16.04 6.59 0.89
CA LEU A 69 -14.65 6.29 1.23
C LEU A 69 -14.39 4.79 1.42
N HIS A 70 -15.41 3.97 1.22
CA HIS A 70 -15.28 2.52 1.20
C HIS A 70 -14.75 2.06 -0.15
N GLU A 71 -13.71 1.24 -0.16
CA GLU A 71 -13.07 0.76 -1.37
C GLU A 71 -14.01 -0.14 -2.20
N LYS A 72 -14.85 -0.92 -1.53
CA LYS A 72 -15.88 -1.77 -2.15
C LYS A 72 -17.23 -1.57 -1.49
N PRO A 73 -17.94 -0.48 -1.82
CA PRO A 73 -19.23 -0.17 -1.20
C PRO A 73 -20.36 -1.09 -1.64
N TYR A 74 -20.20 -1.84 -2.74
CA TYR A 74 -21.26 -2.66 -3.32
C TYR A 74 -20.80 -4.11 -3.53
N SER A 75 -21.68 -5.04 -3.18
CA SER A 75 -21.50 -6.47 -3.48
C SER A 75 -21.66 -6.75 -4.98
N GLY A 76 -20.92 -7.74 -5.51
CA GLY A 76 -21.03 -8.20 -6.89
C GLY A 76 -20.52 -7.23 -7.96
N VAL A 77 -19.98 -6.09 -7.58
CA VAL A 77 -19.38 -5.11 -8.49
C VAL A 77 -17.87 -5.14 -8.30
N ASN A 78 -17.14 -4.96 -9.39
CA ASN A 78 -15.68 -4.83 -9.32
C ASN A 78 -15.29 -3.60 -8.48
N GLY A 79 -14.12 -3.62 -7.89
CA GLY A 79 -13.57 -2.53 -7.10
C GLY A 79 -12.19 -2.87 -6.58
N SER A 80 -11.33 -1.85 -6.51
CA SER A 80 -9.98 -1.98 -5.98
C SER A 80 -9.90 -1.45 -4.55
N GLY A 81 -8.96 -1.98 -3.80
CA GLY A 81 -8.72 -1.54 -2.43
C GLY A 81 -7.66 -0.45 -2.36
N LYS A 82 -7.64 0.28 -1.26
CA LYS A 82 -6.55 1.19 -0.94
C LYS A 82 -5.29 0.39 -0.57
N HIS A 83 -4.22 0.54 -1.34
CA HIS A 83 -2.93 -0.06 -1.06
C HIS A 83 -2.04 0.95 -0.33
N ASN A 84 -1.42 0.50 0.77
CA ASN A 84 -0.42 1.29 1.48
C ASN A 84 0.96 0.73 1.14
N ASN A 85 1.67 1.39 0.24
CA ASN A 85 3.07 1.09 -0.04
C ASN A 85 3.93 1.76 1.02
N TRP A 86 4.82 1.01 1.63
CA TRP A 86 5.68 1.50 2.70
C TRP A 86 7.11 0.98 2.57
N SER A 87 8.05 1.68 3.16
CA SER A 87 9.45 1.29 3.22
C SER A 87 10.05 1.71 4.57
N LEU A 88 11.23 1.21 4.85
CA LEU A 88 12.05 1.65 5.97
C LEU A 88 13.30 2.37 5.43
N CYS A 89 13.66 3.47 6.04
CA CYS A 89 14.90 4.16 5.71
C CYS A 89 15.61 4.61 6.99
N THR A 90 16.92 4.84 6.85
CA THR A 90 17.70 5.51 7.89
C THR A 90 17.35 7.00 7.92
N ASP A 91 17.77 7.70 8.95
CA ASP A 91 17.73 9.17 9.06
C ASP A 91 18.53 9.88 7.94
N THR A 92 19.52 9.19 7.38
CA THR A 92 20.32 9.64 6.23
C THR A 92 19.69 9.32 4.87
N GLY A 93 18.49 8.72 4.83
CA GLY A 93 17.74 8.44 3.60
C GLY A 93 18.09 7.14 2.88
N ILE A 94 18.86 6.25 3.51
CA ILE A 94 19.16 4.91 2.92
C ILE A 94 17.92 4.02 3.05
N ASN A 95 17.38 3.56 1.92
CA ASN A 95 16.27 2.62 1.91
C ASN A 95 16.75 1.20 2.28
N LEU A 96 16.24 0.70 3.40
CA LEU A 96 16.61 -0.61 3.96
C LEU A 96 15.99 -1.80 3.21
N PHE A 97 14.97 -1.56 2.38
CA PHE A 97 14.36 -2.54 1.50
C PHE A 97 14.87 -2.45 0.05
N ALA A 98 15.92 -1.68 -0.21
CA ALA A 98 16.53 -1.65 -1.53
C ALA A 98 17.53 -2.80 -1.69
N PRO A 99 17.27 -3.79 -2.60
CA PRO A 99 18.15 -4.95 -2.79
C PRO A 99 19.51 -4.56 -3.38
N GLY A 100 19.60 -3.42 -4.08
CA GLY A 100 20.79 -3.01 -4.79
C GLY A 100 21.11 -3.89 -6.00
N LYS A 101 22.32 -3.76 -6.53
CA LYS A 101 22.78 -4.54 -7.69
C LYS A 101 23.15 -5.98 -7.35
N ASN A 102 23.47 -6.25 -6.10
CA ASN A 102 23.82 -7.58 -5.60
C ASN A 102 23.02 -7.90 -4.33
N PRO A 103 21.77 -8.38 -4.48
CA PRO A 103 20.91 -8.69 -3.33
C PRO A 103 21.52 -9.74 -2.38
N LYS A 104 22.21 -10.75 -2.93
CA LYS A 104 22.83 -11.83 -2.17
C LYS A 104 23.94 -11.34 -1.22
N GLY A 105 24.71 -10.35 -1.65
CA GLY A 105 25.78 -9.75 -0.85
C GLY A 105 25.32 -8.60 0.04
N ASN A 106 24.06 -8.18 -0.07
CA ASN A 106 23.54 -7.06 0.71
C ASN A 106 22.93 -7.55 2.03
N MET A 107 23.79 -7.78 3.03
CA MET A 107 23.37 -8.28 4.34
C MET A 107 22.40 -7.34 5.06
N LEU A 108 22.54 -6.03 4.86
CA LEU A 108 21.62 -5.06 5.43
C LEU A 108 20.19 -5.27 4.90
N PHE A 109 20.04 -5.29 3.58
CA PHE A 109 18.78 -5.59 2.93
C PHE A 109 18.18 -6.93 3.37
N LEU A 110 18.98 -8.01 3.33
CA LEU A 110 18.52 -9.34 3.71
C LEU A 110 18.07 -9.41 5.17
N THR A 111 18.79 -8.76 6.08
CA THR A 111 18.41 -8.69 7.49
C THR A 111 17.05 -8.01 7.68
N PHE A 112 16.83 -6.85 7.07
CA PHE A 112 15.55 -6.15 7.20
C PHE A 112 14.41 -6.90 6.51
N LEU A 113 14.65 -7.50 5.35
CA LEU A 113 13.67 -8.32 4.66
C LEU A 113 13.22 -9.52 5.50
N VAL A 114 14.16 -10.32 6.02
CA VAL A 114 13.82 -11.49 6.83
C VAL A 114 13.08 -11.11 8.11
N ASN A 115 13.50 -10.02 8.76
CA ASN A 115 12.79 -9.54 9.95
C ASN A 115 11.37 -9.05 9.65
N ALA A 116 11.16 -8.38 8.50
CA ALA A 116 9.81 -7.98 8.07
C ALA A 116 8.92 -9.21 7.81
N LEU A 117 9.44 -10.24 7.14
CA LEU A 117 8.72 -11.50 6.92
C LEU A 117 8.39 -12.21 8.23
N MET A 118 9.34 -12.26 9.15
CA MET A 118 9.15 -12.84 10.49
C MET A 118 8.08 -12.07 11.28
N MET A 119 8.08 -10.74 11.20
CA MET A 119 7.07 -9.89 11.82
C MET A 119 5.66 -10.24 11.32
N VAL A 120 5.48 -10.33 10.00
CA VAL A 120 4.20 -10.71 9.38
C VAL A 120 3.79 -12.11 9.82
N TYR A 121 4.69 -13.07 9.79
CA TYR A 121 4.43 -14.45 10.22
C TYR A 121 4.00 -14.55 11.68
N LYS A 122 4.72 -13.88 12.58
CA LYS A 122 4.43 -13.92 14.02
C LYS A 122 3.17 -13.17 14.43
N ASN A 123 2.80 -12.12 13.69
CA ASN A 123 1.69 -11.24 14.03
C ASN A 123 0.52 -11.33 13.04
N GLN A 124 0.42 -12.42 12.28
CA GLN A 124 -0.61 -12.56 11.24
C GLN A 124 -2.04 -12.43 11.78
N ASP A 125 -2.31 -12.88 13.00
CA ASP A 125 -3.65 -12.81 13.58
C ASP A 125 -4.03 -11.36 13.90
N LEU A 126 -3.09 -10.57 14.42
CA LEU A 126 -3.28 -9.13 14.65
C LEU A 126 -3.48 -8.38 13.32
N LEU A 127 -2.68 -8.70 12.30
CA LEU A 127 -2.83 -8.12 10.97
C LEU A 127 -4.21 -8.46 10.36
N ARG A 128 -4.66 -9.70 10.48
CA ARG A 128 -6.01 -10.10 10.06
C ARG A 128 -7.09 -9.34 10.82
N ALA A 129 -6.97 -9.21 12.13
CA ALA A 129 -7.91 -8.46 12.95
C ALA A 129 -8.00 -6.99 12.50
N SER A 130 -6.88 -6.37 12.13
CA SER A 130 -6.84 -4.96 11.68
C SER A 130 -7.60 -4.71 10.39
N ILE A 131 -7.76 -5.70 9.52
CA ILE A 131 -8.49 -5.60 8.24
C ILE A 131 -9.92 -6.13 8.31
N MET A 132 -10.32 -6.76 9.41
CA MET A 132 -11.67 -7.29 9.62
C MET A 132 -12.64 -6.17 10.02
N SER A 133 -13.08 -5.41 9.04
CA SER A 133 -14.07 -4.35 9.22
C SER A 133 -15.21 -4.51 8.22
N ALA A 134 -16.36 -3.92 8.51
CA ALA A 134 -17.52 -3.95 7.63
C ALA A 134 -17.22 -3.38 6.23
N SER A 135 -16.35 -2.36 6.15
CA SER A 135 -15.91 -1.75 4.89
C SER A 135 -15.04 -2.67 4.03
N ASN A 136 -14.42 -3.72 4.63
CA ASN A 136 -13.57 -4.68 3.94
C ASN A 136 -14.29 -6.00 3.60
N SER A 137 -15.53 -6.21 4.03
CA SER A 137 -16.22 -7.50 3.86
C SER A 137 -16.36 -7.92 2.40
N TYR A 138 -16.53 -6.98 1.47
CA TYR A 138 -16.60 -7.25 0.02
C TYR A 138 -15.27 -7.14 -0.70
N ARG A 139 -14.21 -6.72 0.00
CA ARG A 139 -12.91 -6.47 -0.58
C ARG A 139 -12.06 -7.73 -0.69
N LEU A 140 -12.10 -8.58 0.34
CA LEU A 140 -11.20 -9.72 0.44
C LEU A 140 -11.69 -10.90 -0.40
N GLY A 141 -10.79 -11.44 -1.24
CA GLY A 141 -11.01 -12.67 -1.99
C GLY A 141 -11.88 -12.57 -3.24
N ALA A 142 -12.27 -11.39 -3.69
CA ALA A 142 -13.11 -11.23 -4.88
C ALA A 142 -12.58 -10.16 -5.86
N ASN A 143 -12.66 -10.43 -7.16
CA ASN A 143 -12.27 -9.55 -8.27
C ASN A 143 -10.82 -9.02 -8.10
N GLU A 144 -10.61 -7.71 -8.12
CA GLU A 144 -9.29 -7.08 -7.92
C GLU A 144 -8.87 -6.96 -6.45
N ALA A 145 -9.66 -7.50 -5.54
CA ALA A 145 -9.31 -7.49 -4.13
C ALA A 145 -8.12 -8.38 -3.82
N PRO A 146 -7.28 -8.02 -2.84
CA PRO A 146 -6.25 -8.90 -2.35
C PRO A 146 -6.85 -10.20 -1.81
N PRO A 147 -6.12 -11.32 -1.88
CA PRO A 147 -6.59 -12.59 -1.31
C PRO A 147 -6.82 -12.45 0.20
N ALA A 148 -7.75 -13.24 0.74
CA ALA A 148 -8.00 -13.31 2.19
C ALA A 148 -6.83 -13.94 2.97
N ILE A 149 -5.82 -14.45 2.27
CA ILE A 149 -4.63 -15.09 2.83
C ILE A 149 -3.48 -14.09 2.83
N LEU A 150 -2.81 -13.93 3.96
CA LEU A 150 -1.55 -13.22 4.04
C LEU A 150 -0.46 -14.07 3.39
N SER A 151 0.11 -13.57 2.31
CA SER A 151 1.19 -14.23 1.57
C SER A 151 2.30 -13.23 1.27
N CYS A 152 3.50 -13.75 1.06
CA CYS A 152 4.65 -12.96 0.63
C CYS A 152 5.08 -13.41 -0.75
N PHE A 153 5.14 -12.47 -1.69
CA PHE A 153 5.68 -12.70 -3.02
C PHE A 153 6.98 -11.93 -3.18
N LEU A 154 8.09 -12.67 -3.30
CA LEU A 154 9.43 -12.10 -3.42
C LEU A 154 9.95 -12.03 -4.85
N GLY A 155 9.23 -12.63 -5.78
CA GLY A 155 9.70 -12.84 -7.15
C GLY A 155 10.72 -13.98 -7.24
N SER A 156 10.93 -14.50 -8.45
CA SER A 156 11.79 -15.67 -8.69
C SER A 156 13.26 -15.44 -8.32
N GLN A 157 13.78 -14.27 -8.62
CA GLN A 157 15.18 -13.94 -8.37
C GLN A 157 15.53 -13.94 -6.88
N LEU A 158 14.71 -13.27 -6.05
CA LEU A 158 14.97 -13.18 -4.62
C LEU A 158 14.68 -14.51 -3.91
N SER A 159 13.64 -15.24 -4.31
CA SER A 159 13.37 -16.59 -3.82
C SER A 159 14.54 -17.53 -4.08
N SER A 160 15.07 -17.56 -5.31
CA SER A 160 16.26 -18.36 -5.66
C SER A 160 17.49 -17.98 -4.83
N THR A 161 17.69 -16.69 -4.57
CA THR A 161 18.78 -16.19 -3.72
C THR A 161 18.67 -16.71 -2.28
N LEU A 162 17.46 -16.65 -1.70
CA LEU A 162 17.22 -17.15 -0.34
C LEU A 162 17.41 -18.67 -0.26
N ASP A 163 16.89 -19.43 -1.23
CA ASP A 163 17.06 -20.88 -1.30
C ASP A 163 18.53 -21.27 -1.38
N GLU A 164 19.34 -20.53 -2.12
CA GLU A 164 20.78 -20.77 -2.23
C GLU A 164 21.48 -20.52 -0.89
N ILE A 165 21.15 -19.45 -0.19
CA ILE A 165 21.69 -19.14 1.15
C ILE A 165 21.35 -20.27 2.13
N VAL A 166 20.09 -20.71 2.16
CA VAL A 166 19.64 -21.79 3.04
C VAL A 166 20.41 -23.08 2.77
N ARG A 167 20.66 -23.45 1.50
CA ARG A 167 21.45 -24.64 1.14
C ARG A 167 22.90 -24.53 1.59
N GLN A 168 23.53 -23.36 1.45
CA GLN A 168 24.91 -23.15 1.89
C GLN A 168 25.03 -23.32 3.41
N VAL A 169 24.16 -22.67 4.20
CA VAL A 169 24.14 -22.79 5.66
C VAL A 169 23.81 -24.22 6.12
N GLY A 170 22.93 -24.93 5.40
CA GLY A 170 22.59 -26.32 5.68
C GLY A 170 23.76 -27.27 5.48
N ASN A 171 24.57 -27.06 4.45
CA ASN A 171 25.76 -27.88 4.17
C ASN A 171 26.90 -27.64 5.18
N GLU A 172 27.07 -26.39 5.65
CA GLU A 172 28.08 -26.07 6.68
C GLU A 172 27.77 -26.67 8.07
N LYS A 173 26.52 -27.00 8.34
CA LYS A 173 26.13 -27.67 9.61
C LYS A 173 26.27 -29.19 9.57
N MET A 174 26.52 -29.76 8.40
CA MET A 174 26.72 -31.21 8.23
C MET A 174 28.21 -31.63 8.08
N THR A 175 29.12 -30.65 8.10
CA THR A 175 30.57 -30.86 8.17
C THR A 175 31.13 -30.47 9.52
#